data_b0f878acd3423a0d69f630b412aedf76
#
_entry.id   b0f878acd3423a0d69f630b412aedf76
#
_cell.length_a   1.000
_cell.length_b   1.000
_cell.length_c   1.000
_cell.angle_alpha   90.00
_cell.angle_beta   90.00
_cell.angle_gamma   90.00
#
_symmetry.space_group_name_H-M   'P 1'
#
loop_
_entity.id
_entity.type
_entity.pdbx_description
1 polymer ?
#
loop_
_entity_poly.entity_id
_entity_poly.type
_entity_poly.pdbx_seq_one_letter_code
_entity_poly.pdbx_strand_id
1 'polypeptide(L)'
;MESKKPISSTTDSPAVPPLTEYEIPIAEIYRLNAKKKLGSGAFGEIYYGCNTKSNTSVAIKLEPKKAKHPQLFSEAKLYDALQNGVGIPELYWCGTQGNYNILVIELLGPSLESLFNSCHRKFSLKTTAMIADQMISRIQYVHSKNYIHRDIKPDNFLIGYGRKSTTIYIIDFGLAKRYRDPKTGMHIPFRDGKSLTGTARYTSINTHLGIEQSRRDDLEAVGYVLVYFLRGELPWQGLKAKNMKDKYEKIMEKKIATSIEVLCQGFPVEIQNFI
;
A
#
# COMPACT_ATOMS: atom_id res chain seq x y z
N MET A 1 27.46 -45.40 -46.57
CA MET A 1 26.39 -44.36 -46.57
C MET A 1 25.43 -44.69 -45.45
N GLU A 2 25.69 -44.16 -44.29
CA GLU A 2 24.80 -44.32 -43.11
C GLU A 2 23.83 -43.12 -43.04
N SER A 3 22.55 -43.44 -43.11
CA SER A 3 21.46 -42.47 -43.04
C SER A 3 21.24 -42.03 -41.59
N LYS A 4 21.58 -40.77 -41.29
CA LYS A 4 21.21 -40.13 -40.00
C LYS A 4 19.69 -39.89 -39.93
N LYS A 5 19.03 -40.50 -38.92
CA LYS A 5 17.65 -40.19 -38.54
C LYS A 5 17.60 -38.80 -37.92
N PRO A 6 16.54 -38.01 -38.15
CA PRO A 6 16.37 -36.71 -37.49
C PRO A 6 15.97 -36.91 -36.02
N ILE A 7 16.66 -36.21 -35.13
CA ILE A 7 16.32 -36.12 -33.69
C ILE A 7 15.11 -35.17 -33.56
N SER A 8 13.95 -35.72 -33.23
CA SER A 8 12.77 -34.95 -32.87
C SER A 8 12.99 -34.36 -31.47
N SER A 9 13.26 -33.07 -31.38
CA SER A 9 13.24 -32.32 -30.11
C SER A 9 11.80 -32.01 -29.75
N THR A 10 11.15 -32.92 -29.03
CA THR A 10 9.93 -32.58 -28.27
C THR A 10 10.33 -31.78 -27.03
N THR A 11 10.20 -30.47 -27.08
CA THR A 11 10.21 -29.63 -25.87
C THR A 11 8.90 -29.83 -25.17
N ASP A 12 8.81 -30.85 -24.31
CA ASP A 12 7.73 -31.00 -23.34
C ASP A 12 7.82 -29.85 -22.32
N SER A 13 7.08 -28.79 -22.56
CA SER A 13 6.76 -27.83 -21.51
C SER A 13 5.96 -28.57 -20.43
N PRO A 14 6.32 -28.48 -19.15
CA PRO A 14 5.60 -29.17 -18.09
C PRO A 14 4.13 -28.79 -18.15
N ALA A 15 3.26 -29.81 -18.30
CA ALA A 15 1.82 -29.63 -18.38
C ALA A 15 1.34 -28.91 -17.13
N VAL A 16 0.59 -27.81 -17.31
CA VAL A 16 -0.03 -27.09 -16.21
C VAL A 16 -0.97 -28.02 -15.47
N PRO A 17 -0.81 -28.27 -14.16
CA PRO A 17 -1.66 -29.20 -13.43
C PRO A 17 -3.14 -28.75 -13.49
N PRO A 18 -4.11 -29.67 -13.43
CA PRO A 18 -5.53 -29.33 -13.51
C PRO A 18 -5.93 -28.35 -12.40
N LEU A 19 -6.96 -27.52 -12.66
CA LEU A 19 -7.53 -26.60 -11.67
C LEU A 19 -8.12 -27.39 -10.49
N THR A 20 -7.86 -26.92 -9.28
CA THR A 20 -8.58 -27.42 -8.09
C THR A 20 -9.94 -26.69 -7.97
N GLU A 21 -10.87 -27.27 -7.18
CA GLU A 21 -12.22 -26.71 -6.96
C GLU A 21 -12.23 -25.24 -6.50
N TYR A 22 -11.11 -24.77 -5.95
CA TYR A 22 -10.98 -23.40 -5.39
C TYR A 22 -10.13 -22.46 -6.22
N GLU A 23 -9.66 -22.90 -7.37
CA GLU A 23 -8.82 -22.10 -8.26
C GLU A 23 -9.64 -21.50 -9.39
N ILE A 24 -9.56 -20.17 -9.52
CA ILE A 24 -10.23 -19.42 -10.57
C ILE A 24 -9.16 -18.95 -11.57
N PRO A 25 -9.30 -19.32 -12.87
CA PRO A 25 -8.36 -18.86 -13.89
C PRO A 25 -8.52 -17.36 -14.14
N ILE A 26 -7.41 -16.63 -14.20
CA ILE A 26 -7.34 -15.20 -14.48
C ILE A 26 -6.36 -14.99 -15.65
N ALA A 27 -6.81 -14.27 -16.69
CA ALA A 27 -5.98 -13.92 -17.86
C ALA A 27 -5.21 -15.11 -18.44
N GLU A 28 -5.78 -16.32 -18.42
CA GLU A 28 -5.24 -17.58 -18.95
C GLU A 28 -3.93 -18.09 -18.28
N ILE A 29 -3.16 -17.21 -17.66
CA ILE A 29 -1.84 -17.51 -17.09
C ILE A 29 -1.75 -17.41 -15.57
N TYR A 30 -2.80 -16.91 -14.91
CA TYR A 30 -2.84 -16.84 -13.44
C TYR A 30 -3.96 -17.72 -12.90
N ARG A 31 -3.77 -18.20 -11.67
CA ARG A 31 -4.79 -18.89 -10.89
C ARG A 31 -4.95 -18.19 -9.56
N LEU A 32 -6.15 -17.70 -9.29
CA LEU A 32 -6.55 -17.15 -8.00
C LEU A 32 -7.02 -18.30 -7.10
N ASN A 33 -6.54 -18.36 -5.85
CA ASN A 33 -7.03 -19.29 -4.85
C ASN A 33 -8.10 -18.62 -3.98
N ALA A 34 -9.37 -18.98 -4.18
CA ALA A 34 -10.51 -18.37 -3.50
C ALA A 34 -10.53 -18.61 -1.97
N LYS A 35 -9.82 -19.64 -1.47
CA LYS A 35 -9.67 -19.90 -0.02
C LYS A 35 -8.54 -19.11 0.63
N LYS A 36 -7.62 -18.54 -0.15
CA LYS A 36 -6.46 -17.80 0.38
C LYS A 36 -6.64 -16.30 0.19
N LYS A 37 -7.58 -15.71 0.94
CA LYS A 37 -7.74 -14.27 0.99
C LYS A 37 -6.60 -13.65 1.80
N LEU A 38 -5.86 -12.71 1.19
CA LEU A 38 -4.74 -11.99 1.80
C LEU A 38 -5.20 -10.72 2.51
N GLY A 39 -6.28 -10.11 2.04
CA GLY A 39 -6.81 -8.89 2.62
C GLY A 39 -8.11 -8.42 2.00
N SER A 40 -8.73 -7.43 2.62
CA SER A 40 -9.89 -6.71 2.08
C SER A 40 -9.80 -5.24 2.50
N GLY A 41 -10.19 -4.35 1.62
CA GLY A 41 -10.22 -2.92 1.86
C GLY A 41 -11.46 -2.28 1.24
N ALA A 42 -11.56 -0.95 1.33
CA ALA A 42 -12.66 -0.17 0.79
C ALA A 42 -12.82 -0.35 -0.74
N PHE A 43 -11.76 -0.76 -1.43
CA PHE A 43 -11.69 -0.79 -2.90
C PHE A 43 -11.64 -2.22 -3.48
N GLY A 44 -11.79 -3.26 -2.65
CA GLY A 44 -11.82 -4.63 -3.15
C GLY A 44 -11.20 -5.66 -2.22
N GLU A 45 -11.04 -6.85 -2.75
CA GLU A 45 -10.50 -8.01 -2.05
C GLU A 45 -9.20 -8.46 -2.70
N ILE A 46 -8.25 -8.92 -1.90
CA ILE A 46 -6.94 -9.37 -2.36
C ILE A 46 -6.79 -10.85 -2.04
N TYR A 47 -6.39 -11.63 -3.02
CA TYR A 47 -6.21 -13.06 -2.92
C TYR A 47 -4.80 -13.49 -3.33
N TYR A 48 -4.37 -14.60 -2.76
CA TYR A 48 -3.20 -15.31 -3.24
C TYR A 48 -3.50 -15.94 -4.60
N GLY A 49 -2.52 -15.91 -5.48
CA GLY A 49 -2.54 -16.62 -6.74
C GLY A 49 -1.16 -17.08 -7.18
N CYS A 50 -1.11 -17.74 -8.33
CA CYS A 50 0.14 -18.13 -8.96
C CYS A 50 0.08 -17.92 -10.47
N ASN A 51 1.24 -17.63 -11.07
CA ASN A 51 1.45 -17.69 -12.52
C ASN A 51 1.67 -19.16 -12.90
N THR A 52 0.85 -19.71 -13.78
CA THR A 52 0.88 -21.12 -14.14
C THR A 52 2.08 -21.51 -15.02
N LYS A 53 2.69 -20.54 -15.71
CA LYS A 53 3.85 -20.77 -16.58
C LYS A 53 5.17 -20.73 -15.81
N SER A 54 5.32 -19.73 -14.92
CA SER A 54 6.55 -19.53 -14.14
C SER A 54 6.50 -20.12 -12.72
N ASN A 55 5.34 -20.60 -12.29
CA ASN A 55 5.05 -21.01 -10.90
C ASN A 55 5.35 -19.93 -9.86
N THR A 56 5.32 -18.66 -10.28
CA THR A 56 5.57 -17.52 -9.40
C THR A 56 4.30 -17.18 -8.64
N SER A 57 4.40 -17.03 -7.32
CA SER A 57 3.31 -16.56 -6.46
C SER A 57 3.01 -15.08 -6.70
N VAL A 58 1.73 -14.72 -6.74
CA VAL A 58 1.24 -13.36 -7.01
C VAL A 58 0.15 -12.95 -6.02
N ALA A 59 -0.06 -11.64 -5.89
CA ALA A 59 -1.23 -11.07 -5.23
C ALA A 59 -2.22 -10.58 -6.31
N ILE A 60 -3.50 -10.95 -6.17
CA ILE A 60 -4.56 -10.64 -7.13
C ILE A 60 -5.63 -9.81 -6.43
N LYS A 61 -5.73 -8.53 -6.80
CA LYS A 61 -6.74 -7.59 -6.29
C LYS A 61 -7.95 -7.59 -7.22
N LEU A 62 -9.13 -7.78 -6.64
CA LEU A 62 -10.42 -7.79 -7.33
C LEU A 62 -11.25 -6.58 -6.91
N GLU A 63 -11.70 -5.77 -7.87
CA GLU A 63 -12.62 -4.67 -7.67
C GLU A 63 -13.89 -4.92 -8.48
N PRO A 64 -15.10 -4.88 -7.89
CA PRO A 64 -16.34 -5.01 -8.65
C PRO A 64 -16.46 -3.90 -9.72
N LYS A 65 -16.78 -4.25 -10.96
CA LYS A 65 -17.02 -3.26 -12.05
C LYS A 65 -18.08 -2.22 -11.71
N LYS A 66 -19.05 -2.61 -10.89
CA LYS A 66 -20.16 -1.75 -10.43
C LYS A 66 -19.80 -1.00 -9.14
N ALA A 67 -18.54 -0.94 -8.74
CA ALA A 67 -18.12 -0.12 -7.61
C ALA A 67 -18.50 1.34 -7.83
N LYS A 68 -18.96 2.01 -6.78
CA LYS A 68 -19.41 3.43 -6.86
C LYS A 68 -18.28 4.36 -7.36
N HIS A 69 -17.04 4.03 -7.02
CA HIS A 69 -15.84 4.78 -7.40
C HIS A 69 -14.73 3.79 -7.79
N PRO A 70 -14.74 3.27 -9.03
CA PRO A 70 -13.71 2.32 -9.45
C PRO A 70 -12.35 3.01 -9.56
N GLN A 71 -11.33 2.42 -8.95
CA GLN A 71 -9.99 3.01 -8.83
C GLN A 71 -8.89 2.10 -9.38
N LEU A 72 -9.17 0.81 -9.60
CA LEU A 72 -8.16 -0.19 -9.88
C LEU A 72 -7.31 0.12 -11.13
N PHE A 73 -7.93 0.62 -12.20
CA PHE A 73 -7.18 0.99 -13.40
C PHE A 73 -6.30 2.24 -13.21
N SER A 74 -6.73 3.18 -12.37
CA SER A 74 -5.91 4.34 -12.01
C SER A 74 -4.74 3.93 -11.13
N GLU A 75 -4.98 3.02 -10.20
CA GLU A 75 -3.95 2.42 -9.36
C GLU A 75 -2.93 1.63 -10.21
N ALA A 76 -3.38 0.81 -11.18
CA ALA A 76 -2.52 0.08 -12.09
C ALA A 76 -1.61 1.00 -12.92
N LYS A 77 -2.15 2.11 -13.45
CA LYS A 77 -1.37 3.12 -14.18
C LYS A 77 -0.29 3.75 -13.30
N LEU A 78 -0.57 3.89 -12.01
CA LEU A 78 0.42 4.45 -11.09
C LEU A 78 1.48 3.41 -10.73
N TYR A 79 1.12 2.14 -10.51
CA TYR A 79 2.12 1.07 -10.41
C TYR A 79 3.05 1.05 -11.63
N ASP A 80 2.51 1.13 -12.84
CA ASP A 80 3.30 1.18 -14.08
C ASP A 80 4.27 2.38 -14.10
N ALA A 81 3.78 3.58 -13.77
CA ALA A 81 4.60 4.79 -13.71
C ALA A 81 5.70 4.75 -12.62
N LEU A 82 5.52 3.93 -11.59
CA LEU A 82 6.45 3.76 -10.47
C LEU A 82 7.38 2.55 -10.66
N GLN A 83 7.22 1.74 -11.70
CA GLN A 83 8.05 0.54 -11.91
C GLN A 83 9.55 0.85 -11.83
N ASN A 84 10.34 -0.15 -11.47
CA ASN A 84 11.79 -0.08 -11.22
C ASN A 84 12.19 0.73 -9.97
N GLY A 85 11.24 1.25 -9.18
CA GLY A 85 11.51 1.84 -7.87
C GLY A 85 11.76 0.76 -6.81
N VAL A 86 12.78 0.96 -5.98
CA VAL A 86 13.02 0.08 -4.85
C VAL A 86 11.80 0.10 -3.92
N GLY A 87 11.25 -1.09 -3.59
CA GLY A 87 10.07 -1.21 -2.73
C GLY A 87 8.75 -0.80 -3.42
N ILE A 88 8.70 -0.86 -4.74
CA ILE A 88 7.46 -0.84 -5.53
C ILE A 88 7.22 -2.26 -6.03
N PRO A 89 6.05 -2.87 -5.79
CA PRO A 89 5.73 -4.18 -6.31
C PRO A 89 5.74 -4.22 -7.84
N GLU A 90 6.20 -5.31 -8.41
CA GLU A 90 6.08 -5.52 -9.85
C GLU A 90 4.61 -5.63 -10.25
N LEU A 91 4.24 -4.93 -11.32
CA LEU A 91 2.93 -5.05 -11.97
C LEU A 91 3.02 -6.12 -13.05
N TYR A 92 2.27 -7.21 -12.89
CA TYR A 92 2.28 -8.30 -13.86
C TYR A 92 1.15 -8.22 -14.88
N TRP A 93 -0.04 -7.83 -14.45
CA TRP A 93 -1.19 -7.72 -15.35
C TRP A 93 -2.30 -6.86 -14.73
N CYS A 94 -3.05 -6.18 -15.58
CA CYS A 94 -4.27 -5.50 -15.21
C CYS A 94 -5.31 -5.64 -16.33
N GLY A 95 -6.55 -5.92 -15.98
CA GLY A 95 -7.62 -6.10 -16.97
C GLY A 95 -8.96 -6.35 -16.33
N THR A 96 -9.88 -6.85 -17.14
CA THR A 96 -11.25 -7.11 -16.73
C THR A 96 -11.65 -8.54 -17.05
N GLN A 97 -12.23 -9.24 -16.09
CA GLN A 97 -12.78 -10.58 -16.31
C GLN A 97 -14.09 -10.73 -15.54
N GLY A 98 -15.13 -11.23 -16.20
CA GLY A 98 -16.47 -11.35 -15.60
C GLY A 98 -16.97 -10.00 -15.05
N ASN A 99 -17.33 -9.96 -13.80
CA ASN A 99 -17.86 -8.78 -13.11
C ASN A 99 -16.79 -7.97 -12.35
N TYR A 100 -15.49 -8.24 -12.58
CA TYR A 100 -14.39 -7.66 -11.81
C TYR A 100 -13.38 -6.96 -12.74
N ASN A 101 -12.86 -5.84 -12.26
CA ASN A 101 -11.54 -5.31 -12.62
C ASN A 101 -10.52 -6.05 -11.77
N ILE A 102 -9.38 -6.41 -12.34
CA ILE A 102 -8.39 -7.29 -11.72
C ILE A 102 -7.01 -6.68 -11.90
N LEU A 103 -6.24 -6.66 -10.82
CA LEU A 103 -4.84 -6.25 -10.79
C LEU A 103 -4.01 -7.41 -10.24
N VAL A 104 -2.94 -7.78 -10.94
CA VAL A 104 -2.00 -8.83 -10.54
C VAL A 104 -0.64 -8.19 -10.32
N ILE A 105 -0.14 -8.29 -9.09
CA ILE A 105 1.14 -7.71 -8.65
C ILE A 105 2.00 -8.75 -7.93
N GLU A 106 3.26 -8.38 -7.69
CA GLU A 106 4.18 -9.15 -6.86
C GLU A 106 3.57 -9.51 -5.52
N LEU A 107 3.70 -10.79 -5.10
CA LEU A 107 3.32 -11.21 -3.77
C LEU A 107 4.36 -10.71 -2.76
N LEU A 108 3.88 -10.02 -1.75
CA LEU A 108 4.70 -9.52 -0.64
C LEU A 108 4.48 -10.32 0.64
N GLY A 109 5.30 -10.07 1.63
CA GLY A 109 5.16 -10.57 2.99
C GLY A 109 4.10 -9.79 3.80
N PRO A 110 4.13 -9.94 5.13
CA PRO A 110 3.18 -9.25 6.02
C PRO A 110 3.38 -7.73 6.03
N SER A 111 2.30 -7.01 6.35
CA SER A 111 2.35 -5.56 6.56
C SER A 111 3.06 -5.19 7.87
N LEU A 112 3.52 -3.94 7.96
CA LEU A 112 4.07 -3.42 9.22
C LEU A 112 3.05 -3.47 10.36
N GLU A 113 1.75 -3.31 10.08
CA GLU A 113 0.70 -3.50 11.10
C GLU A 113 0.64 -4.95 11.60
N SER A 114 0.71 -5.93 10.69
CA SER A 114 0.74 -7.35 11.07
C SER A 114 1.98 -7.69 11.90
N LEU A 115 3.15 -7.21 11.49
CA LEU A 115 4.39 -7.40 12.24
C LEU A 115 4.35 -6.71 13.60
N PHE A 116 3.81 -5.49 13.66
CA PHE A 116 3.65 -4.75 14.90
C PHE A 116 2.75 -5.50 15.90
N ASN A 117 1.63 -6.02 15.44
CA ASN A 117 0.76 -6.84 16.27
C ASN A 117 1.45 -8.13 16.74
N SER A 118 2.23 -8.80 15.89
CA SER A 118 3.03 -9.98 16.25
C SER A 118 4.14 -9.68 17.27
N CYS A 119 4.62 -8.43 17.32
CA CYS A 119 5.59 -7.92 18.30
C CYS A 119 4.91 -7.28 19.53
N HIS A 120 3.71 -7.71 19.88
CA HIS A 120 2.94 -7.18 21.02
C HIS A 120 2.77 -5.66 20.99
N ARG A 121 2.64 -5.08 19.79
CA ARG A 121 2.41 -3.65 19.53
C ARG A 121 3.50 -2.76 20.11
N LYS A 122 4.75 -3.17 19.98
CA LYS A 122 5.90 -2.37 20.39
C LYS A 122 7.11 -2.69 19.53
N PHE A 123 7.64 -1.69 18.85
CA PHE A 123 8.95 -1.77 18.19
C PHE A 123 10.01 -1.04 19.01
N SER A 124 11.24 -1.52 18.95
CA SER A 124 12.38 -0.80 19.52
C SER A 124 12.64 0.49 18.73
N LEU A 125 13.34 1.45 19.36
CA LEU A 125 13.78 2.66 18.67
C LEU A 125 14.60 2.31 17.41
N LYS A 126 15.53 1.34 17.52
CA LYS A 126 16.33 0.87 16.39
C LYS A 126 15.46 0.36 15.25
N THR A 127 14.48 -0.50 15.54
CA THR A 127 13.56 -1.03 14.53
C THR A 127 12.75 0.11 13.90
N THR A 128 12.22 1.03 14.70
CA THR A 128 11.45 2.17 14.23
C THR A 128 12.28 3.09 13.34
N ALA A 129 13.54 3.35 13.69
CA ALA A 129 14.44 4.16 12.86
C ALA A 129 14.76 3.49 11.51
N MET A 130 15.01 2.17 11.50
CA MET A 130 15.20 1.41 10.25
C MET A 130 13.96 1.42 9.35
N ILE A 131 12.77 1.35 9.94
CA ILE A 131 11.50 1.46 9.22
C ILE A 131 11.33 2.88 8.68
N ALA A 132 11.62 3.91 9.49
CA ALA A 132 11.51 5.31 9.10
C ALA A 132 12.35 5.64 7.86
N ASP A 133 13.62 5.22 7.83
CA ASP A 133 14.52 5.41 6.69
C ASP A 133 13.92 4.86 5.39
N GLN A 134 13.40 3.62 5.44
CA GLN A 134 12.79 3.01 4.27
C GLN A 134 11.45 3.66 3.89
N MET A 135 10.57 3.96 4.85
CA MET A 135 9.29 4.62 4.56
C MET A 135 9.51 5.97 3.89
N ILE A 136 10.40 6.80 4.44
CA ILE A 136 10.74 8.11 3.87
C ILE A 136 11.30 7.96 2.45
N SER A 137 12.21 6.99 2.24
CA SER A 137 12.78 6.71 0.91
C SER A 137 11.71 6.30 -0.11
N ARG A 138 10.71 5.48 0.27
CA ARG A 138 9.59 5.09 -0.62
C ARG A 138 8.73 6.29 -0.99
N ILE A 139 8.39 7.11 0.01
CA ILE A 139 7.56 8.30 -0.19
C ILE A 139 8.31 9.33 -1.03
N GLN A 140 9.59 9.56 -0.79
CA GLN A 140 10.44 10.42 -1.62
C GLN A 140 10.43 9.97 -3.08
N TYR A 141 10.52 8.67 -3.33
CA TYR A 141 10.44 8.13 -4.69
C TYR A 141 9.08 8.42 -5.35
N VAL A 142 7.96 8.16 -4.64
CA VAL A 142 6.61 8.46 -5.13
C VAL A 142 6.46 9.98 -5.44
N HIS A 143 6.94 10.83 -4.54
CA HIS A 143 6.93 12.28 -4.71
C HIS A 143 7.78 12.72 -5.90
N SER A 144 8.94 12.10 -6.15
CA SER A 144 9.79 12.37 -7.30
C SER A 144 9.10 12.10 -8.64
N LYS A 145 8.14 11.18 -8.65
CA LYS A 145 7.28 10.85 -9.79
C LYS A 145 6.04 11.74 -9.90
N ASN A 146 5.97 12.83 -9.14
CA ASN A 146 4.90 13.84 -9.12
C ASN A 146 3.59 13.39 -8.47
N TYR A 147 3.61 12.37 -7.63
CA TYR A 147 2.42 11.87 -6.93
C TYR A 147 2.58 11.98 -5.42
N ILE A 148 1.47 12.15 -4.71
CA ILE A 148 1.33 11.98 -3.27
C ILE A 148 0.44 10.77 -3.01
N HIS A 149 0.71 10.04 -1.92
CA HIS A 149 0.04 8.78 -1.60
C HIS A 149 -1.33 8.98 -0.97
N ARG A 150 -1.44 9.87 0.01
CA ARG A 150 -2.65 10.28 0.75
C ARG A 150 -3.29 9.22 1.67
N ASP A 151 -2.69 8.05 1.81
CA ASP A 151 -3.13 7.03 2.80
C ASP A 151 -1.92 6.32 3.42
N ILE A 152 -1.01 7.10 3.98
CA ILE A 152 0.15 6.58 4.71
C ILE A 152 -0.33 5.96 6.01
N LYS A 153 -0.10 4.65 6.16
CA LYS A 153 -0.43 3.85 7.34
C LYS A 153 0.37 2.55 7.36
N PRO A 154 0.56 1.91 8.52
CA PRO A 154 1.32 0.66 8.63
C PRO A 154 0.82 -0.48 7.74
N ASP A 155 -0.49 -0.52 7.45
CA ASP A 155 -1.10 -1.54 6.58
C ASP A 155 -0.62 -1.45 5.12
N ASN A 156 -0.22 -0.25 4.66
CA ASN A 156 0.21 0.00 3.28
C ASN A 156 1.72 -0.12 3.09
N PHE A 157 2.46 -0.56 4.11
CA PHE A 157 3.87 -0.89 4.02
C PHE A 157 4.06 -2.36 4.37
N LEU A 158 4.56 -3.15 3.41
CA LEU A 158 4.78 -4.58 3.54
C LEU A 158 6.28 -4.89 3.41
N ILE A 159 6.76 -5.90 4.11
CA ILE A 159 8.09 -6.45 3.81
C ILE A 159 8.02 -7.28 2.53
N GLY A 160 9.14 -7.40 1.82
CA GLY A 160 9.22 -8.31 0.67
C GLY A 160 9.13 -9.77 1.08
N TYR A 161 8.93 -10.64 0.11
CA TYR A 161 8.85 -12.09 0.34
C TYR A 161 10.23 -12.77 0.16
N GLY A 162 10.52 -13.77 0.96
CA GLY A 162 11.75 -14.56 0.87
C GLY A 162 13.03 -13.70 0.98
N ARG A 163 13.89 -13.71 -0.01
CA ARG A 163 15.16 -12.95 -0.03
C ARG A 163 14.99 -11.44 0.04
N LYS A 164 13.82 -10.92 -0.30
CA LYS A 164 13.49 -9.49 -0.26
C LYS A 164 12.92 -9.04 1.11
N SER A 165 12.90 -9.89 2.13
CA SER A 165 12.25 -9.63 3.44
C SER A 165 12.82 -8.44 4.23
N THR A 166 14.01 -7.96 3.90
CA THR A 166 14.62 -6.76 4.49
C THR A 166 14.20 -5.46 3.81
N THR A 167 13.50 -5.54 2.68
CA THR A 167 13.04 -4.38 1.92
C THR A 167 11.58 -4.10 2.26
N ILE A 168 11.27 -2.84 2.60
CA ILE A 168 9.90 -2.38 2.80
C ILE A 168 9.35 -1.87 1.46
N TYR A 169 8.17 -2.35 1.12
CA TYR A 169 7.39 -1.99 -0.07
C TYR A 169 6.23 -1.08 0.33
N ILE A 170 5.90 -0.13 -0.53
CA ILE A 170 4.69 0.69 -0.42
C ILE A 170 3.63 0.20 -1.41
N ILE A 171 2.39 0.07 -0.96
CA ILE A 171 1.27 -0.45 -1.75
C ILE A 171 0.03 0.44 -1.64
N ASP A 172 -1.01 0.11 -2.42
CA ASP A 172 -2.34 0.72 -2.40
C ASP A 172 -2.35 2.20 -2.80
N PHE A 173 -2.13 2.43 -4.09
CA PHE A 173 -2.18 3.77 -4.69
C PHE A 173 -3.59 4.21 -5.10
N GLY A 174 -4.64 3.54 -4.63
CA GLY A 174 -6.03 3.84 -4.97
C GLY A 174 -6.45 5.27 -4.60
N LEU A 175 -5.84 5.87 -3.58
CA LEU A 175 -6.08 7.26 -3.18
C LEU A 175 -5.00 8.24 -3.67
N ALA A 176 -3.96 7.76 -4.35
CA ALA A 176 -2.86 8.61 -4.78
C ALA A 176 -3.31 9.70 -5.77
N LYS A 177 -2.61 10.83 -5.75
CA LYS A 177 -2.94 11.99 -6.57
C LYS A 177 -1.69 12.66 -7.12
N ARG A 178 -1.76 13.13 -8.36
CA ARG A 178 -0.72 14.00 -8.91
C ARG A 178 -0.75 15.36 -8.21
N TYR A 179 0.39 15.79 -7.64
CA TYR A 179 0.49 17.05 -6.91
C TYR A 179 1.18 18.16 -7.68
N ARG A 180 1.87 17.81 -8.78
CA ARG A 180 2.46 18.80 -9.69
C ARG A 180 2.39 18.31 -11.14
N ASP A 181 2.34 19.25 -12.06
CA ASP A 181 2.40 18.97 -13.49
C ASP A 181 3.82 18.51 -13.88
N PRO A 182 3.97 17.37 -14.58
CA PRO A 182 5.27 16.80 -14.91
C PRO A 182 6.05 17.62 -15.97
N LYS A 183 5.37 18.46 -16.77
CA LYS A 183 5.99 19.27 -17.83
C LYS A 183 6.42 20.62 -17.31
N THR A 184 5.56 21.28 -16.55
CA THR A 184 5.78 22.65 -16.07
C THR A 184 6.38 22.69 -14.67
N GLY A 185 6.31 21.58 -13.91
CA GLY A 185 6.70 21.53 -12.51
C GLY A 185 5.74 22.28 -11.56
N MET A 186 4.68 22.91 -12.09
CA MET A 186 3.74 23.68 -11.29
C MET A 186 2.98 22.79 -10.31
N HIS A 187 2.98 23.18 -9.04
CA HIS A 187 2.23 22.51 -7.98
C HIS A 187 0.72 22.76 -8.14
N ILE A 188 -0.11 21.78 -7.73
CA ILE A 188 -1.56 22.01 -7.64
C ILE A 188 -1.85 23.20 -6.71
N PRO A 189 -2.87 24.02 -7.01
CA PRO A 189 -3.17 25.20 -6.20
C PRO A 189 -3.69 24.81 -4.82
N PHE A 190 -3.51 25.72 -3.86
CA PHE A 190 -4.20 25.64 -2.57
C PHE A 190 -5.72 25.58 -2.79
N ARG A 191 -6.39 24.70 -2.07
CA ARG A 191 -7.85 24.57 -2.02
C ARG A 191 -8.24 24.12 -0.63
N ASP A 192 -9.41 24.54 -0.17
CA ASP A 192 -10.05 24.10 1.06
C ASP A 192 -11.41 23.44 0.77
N GLY A 193 -12.19 23.15 1.81
CA GLY A 193 -13.50 22.49 1.68
C GLY A 193 -13.43 21.06 1.16
N LYS A 194 -12.28 20.38 1.25
CA LYS A 194 -12.12 18.98 0.85
C LYS A 194 -12.65 18.02 1.90
N SER A 195 -13.26 16.93 1.45
CA SER A 195 -13.58 15.81 2.32
C SER A 195 -12.30 15.11 2.77
N LEU A 196 -12.31 14.60 4.01
CA LEU A 196 -11.22 13.83 4.56
C LEU A 196 -10.91 12.63 3.66
N THR A 197 -9.68 12.55 3.20
CA THR A 197 -9.17 11.44 2.40
C THR A 197 -8.05 10.74 3.14
N GLY A 198 -8.06 9.43 3.16
CA GLY A 198 -7.11 8.59 3.90
C GLY A 198 -7.65 8.11 5.25
N THR A 199 -6.78 7.53 6.05
CA THR A 199 -7.10 6.93 7.34
C THR A 199 -7.00 7.98 8.46
N ALA A 200 -8.12 8.39 9.04
CA ALA A 200 -8.21 9.49 10.01
C ALA A 200 -7.19 9.40 11.16
N ARG A 201 -6.81 8.19 11.59
CA ARG A 201 -5.79 7.98 12.63
C ARG A 201 -4.45 8.62 12.27
N TYR A 202 -4.01 8.50 11.03
CA TYR A 202 -2.68 8.92 10.58
C TYR A 202 -2.68 10.19 9.72
N THR A 203 -3.84 10.59 9.21
CA THR A 203 -4.01 11.78 8.35
C THR A 203 -3.55 13.05 9.06
N SER A 204 -2.96 13.99 8.31
CA SER A 204 -2.47 15.29 8.83
C SER A 204 -3.61 16.16 9.39
N ILE A 205 -3.27 17.10 10.29
CA ILE A 205 -4.22 18.09 10.79
C ILE A 205 -4.82 18.89 9.63
N ASN A 206 -4.02 19.32 8.67
CA ASN A 206 -4.50 20.08 7.51
C ASN A 206 -5.53 19.29 6.68
N THR A 207 -5.36 17.98 6.57
CA THR A 207 -6.36 17.13 5.89
C THR A 207 -7.68 17.06 6.66
N HIS A 208 -7.64 17.01 7.99
CA HIS A 208 -8.85 17.12 8.82
C HIS A 208 -9.55 18.48 8.64
N LEU A 209 -8.81 19.57 8.47
CA LEU A 209 -9.32 20.92 8.20
C LEU A 209 -9.85 21.09 6.75
N GLY A 210 -9.77 20.05 5.92
CA GLY A 210 -10.27 20.09 4.55
C GLY A 210 -9.34 20.81 3.58
N ILE A 211 -8.07 20.98 3.90
CA ILE A 211 -7.05 21.56 3.01
C ILE A 211 -6.59 20.49 2.01
N GLU A 212 -6.41 20.90 0.74
CA GLU A 212 -5.87 20.03 -0.31
C GLU A 212 -4.50 19.48 0.10
N GLN A 213 -4.34 18.15 0.06
CA GLN A 213 -3.11 17.48 0.47
C GLN A 213 -1.93 17.78 -0.47
N SER A 214 -0.75 17.81 0.11
CA SER A 214 0.52 17.94 -0.58
C SER A 214 1.56 16.96 0.00
N ARG A 215 2.83 17.07 -0.40
CA ARG A 215 3.91 16.20 0.09
C ARG A 215 4.07 16.21 1.61
N ARG A 216 3.86 17.36 2.26
CA ARG A 216 3.95 17.51 3.72
C ARG A 216 2.98 16.61 4.47
N ASP A 217 1.78 16.39 3.92
CA ASP A 217 0.73 15.60 4.58
C ASP A 217 1.10 14.10 4.63
N ASP A 218 1.75 13.57 3.58
CA ASP A 218 2.31 12.22 3.61
C ASP A 218 3.41 12.10 4.68
N LEU A 219 4.29 13.11 4.83
CA LEU A 219 5.39 13.07 5.81
C LEU A 219 4.88 13.25 7.25
N GLU A 220 3.90 14.11 7.50
CA GLU A 220 3.26 14.23 8.81
C GLU A 220 2.63 12.88 9.22
N ALA A 221 1.99 12.19 8.27
CA ALA A 221 1.44 10.86 8.51
C ALA A 221 2.54 9.83 8.86
N VAL A 222 3.73 9.89 8.25
CA VAL A 222 4.88 9.08 8.68
C VAL A 222 5.22 9.36 10.13
N GLY A 223 5.30 10.62 10.54
CA GLY A 223 5.58 11.01 11.94
C GLY A 223 4.61 10.34 12.91
N TYR A 224 3.31 10.36 12.62
CA TYR A 224 2.31 9.68 13.45
C TYR A 224 2.49 8.15 13.45
N VAL A 225 2.87 7.55 12.34
CA VAL A 225 3.16 6.11 12.28
C VAL A 225 4.38 5.75 13.14
N LEU A 226 5.45 6.54 13.12
CA LEU A 226 6.64 6.29 13.93
C LEU A 226 6.32 6.39 15.43
N VAL A 227 5.58 7.41 15.83
CA VAL A 227 5.11 7.54 17.23
C VAL A 227 4.21 6.38 17.61
N TYR A 228 3.31 5.96 16.74
CA TYR A 228 2.47 4.77 16.95
C TYR A 228 3.30 3.51 17.21
N PHE A 229 4.37 3.29 16.47
CA PHE A 229 5.27 2.15 16.68
C PHE A 229 6.06 2.22 17.98
N LEU A 230 6.43 3.39 18.45
CA LEU A 230 7.15 3.59 19.70
C LEU A 230 6.23 3.53 20.94
N ARG A 231 5.02 4.09 20.83
CA ARG A 231 4.06 4.17 21.95
C ARG A 231 3.16 2.93 22.10
N GLY A 232 2.87 2.24 21.00
CA GLY A 232 1.84 1.19 20.96
C GLY A 232 0.48 1.71 20.46
N GLU A 233 0.16 2.96 20.72
CA GLU A 233 -1.09 3.64 20.33
C GLU A 233 -0.89 5.14 20.16
N LEU A 234 -1.87 5.82 19.57
CA LEU A 234 -1.91 7.27 19.45
C LEU A 234 -3.00 7.85 20.38
N PRO A 235 -2.80 9.08 20.94
CA PRO A 235 -3.71 9.69 21.92
C PRO A 235 -5.16 9.87 21.45
N TRP A 236 -5.41 9.80 20.16
CA TRP A 236 -6.71 9.94 19.53
C TRP A 236 -7.33 8.61 19.08
N GLN A 237 -6.82 7.47 19.58
CA GLN A 237 -7.44 6.16 19.39
C GLN A 237 -8.52 5.89 20.47
N GLY A 238 -9.47 5.01 20.14
CA GLY A 238 -10.49 4.56 21.07
C GLY A 238 -11.54 5.61 21.48
N LEU A 239 -11.57 6.77 20.83
CA LEU A 239 -12.56 7.82 21.15
C LEU A 239 -13.98 7.35 20.83
N LYS A 240 -14.88 7.49 21.81
CA LYS A 240 -16.31 7.21 21.64
C LYS A 240 -16.95 8.30 20.78
N ALA A 241 -17.71 7.90 19.76
CA ALA A 241 -18.36 8.81 18.82
C ALA A 241 -19.77 8.30 18.46
N LYS A 242 -20.68 9.21 18.16
CA LYS A 242 -22.06 8.92 17.78
C LYS A 242 -22.17 8.45 16.31
N ASN A 243 -21.33 8.98 15.44
CA ASN A 243 -21.28 8.67 14.02
C ASN A 243 -19.87 8.98 13.48
N MET A 244 -19.66 8.71 12.18
CA MET A 244 -18.34 8.92 11.53
C MET A 244 -17.90 10.38 11.52
N LYS A 245 -18.82 11.34 11.36
CA LYS A 245 -18.50 12.76 11.37
C LYS A 245 -18.02 13.19 12.77
N ASP A 246 -18.75 12.87 13.81
CA ASP A 246 -18.38 13.11 15.22
C ASP A 246 -17.03 12.45 15.57
N LYS A 247 -16.79 11.24 15.02
CA LYS A 247 -15.52 10.56 15.20
C LYS A 247 -14.35 11.34 14.60
N TYR A 248 -14.49 11.84 13.38
CA TYR A 248 -13.43 12.60 12.72
C TYR A 248 -13.18 13.95 13.39
N GLU A 249 -14.24 14.64 13.85
CA GLU A 249 -14.15 15.88 14.61
C GLU A 249 -13.37 15.66 15.92
N LYS A 250 -13.71 14.63 16.69
CA LYS A 250 -13.02 14.31 17.95
C LYS A 250 -11.55 13.91 17.74
N ILE A 251 -11.25 13.17 16.68
CA ILE A 251 -9.86 12.84 16.32
C ILE A 251 -9.08 14.12 16.00
N MET A 252 -9.65 15.01 15.21
CA MET A 252 -9.05 16.30 14.85
C MET A 252 -8.79 17.15 16.10
N GLU A 253 -9.81 17.36 16.92
CA GLU A 253 -9.69 18.13 18.17
C GLU A 253 -8.59 17.57 19.07
N LYS A 254 -8.55 16.23 19.24
CA LYS A 254 -7.54 15.58 20.06
C LYS A 254 -6.13 15.73 19.48
N LYS A 255 -5.97 15.66 18.14
CA LYS A 255 -4.68 15.92 17.47
C LYS A 255 -4.21 17.35 17.72
N ILE A 256 -5.08 18.34 17.52
CA ILE A 256 -4.78 19.77 17.74
C ILE A 256 -4.43 20.04 19.21
N ALA A 257 -5.15 19.43 20.15
CA ALA A 257 -4.93 19.60 21.59
C ALA A 257 -3.70 18.83 22.11
N THR A 258 -3.08 17.97 21.34
CA THR A 258 -1.89 17.21 21.74
C THR A 258 -0.66 17.85 21.14
N SER A 259 0.13 18.58 21.94
CA SER A 259 1.37 19.17 21.44
C SER A 259 2.38 18.09 21.05
N ILE A 260 3.33 18.45 20.18
CA ILE A 260 4.35 17.53 19.69
C ILE A 260 5.22 17.04 20.85
N GLU A 261 5.52 17.89 21.83
CA GLU A 261 6.27 17.53 23.02
C GLU A 261 5.57 16.45 23.84
N VAL A 262 4.25 16.58 24.05
CA VAL A 262 3.43 15.57 24.73
C VAL A 262 3.32 14.30 23.90
N LEU A 263 3.15 14.43 22.59
CA LEU A 263 3.08 13.29 21.67
C LEU A 263 4.36 12.48 21.69
N CYS A 264 5.52 13.14 21.71
CA CYS A 264 6.85 12.53 21.64
C CYS A 264 7.53 12.35 22.99
N GLN A 265 6.82 12.56 24.09
CA GLN A 265 7.40 12.46 25.44
C GLN A 265 8.08 11.09 25.67
N GLY A 266 9.34 11.11 26.08
CA GLY A 266 10.14 9.91 26.34
C GLY A 266 10.83 9.33 25.11
N PHE A 267 10.73 9.95 23.93
CA PHE A 267 11.44 9.59 22.72
C PHE A 267 12.55 10.59 22.41
N PRO A 268 13.54 10.20 21.55
CA PRO A 268 14.58 11.12 21.08
C PRO A 268 13.99 12.37 20.44
N VAL A 269 14.67 13.50 20.64
CA VAL A 269 14.26 14.81 20.11
C VAL A 269 14.15 14.83 18.57
N GLU A 270 14.88 13.94 17.89
CA GLU A 270 14.84 13.78 16.43
C GLU A 270 13.45 13.34 15.94
N ILE A 271 12.72 12.53 16.73
CA ILE A 271 11.33 12.14 16.41
C ILE A 271 10.41 13.38 16.52
N GLN A 272 10.60 14.19 17.55
CA GLN A 272 9.86 15.44 17.73
C GLN A 272 10.14 16.44 16.60
N ASN A 273 11.40 16.60 16.21
CA ASN A 273 11.83 17.53 15.16
C ASN A 273 11.37 17.09 13.76
N PHE A 274 11.09 15.80 13.57
CA PHE A 274 10.61 15.27 12.28
C PHE A 274 9.15 15.62 12.03
N ILE A 275 8.30 15.65 13.08
CA ILE A 275 6.85 15.91 12.98
C ILE A 275 6.57 17.41 12.87
#